data_53478aad6564d33eb37015f336809c6f
#
_entry.id   53478aad6564d33eb37015f336809c6f
#
_cell.length_a   1.000
_cell.length_b   1.000
_cell.length_c   1.000
_cell.angle_alpha   90.00
_cell.angle_beta   90.00
_cell.angle_gamma   90.00
#
_symmetry.space_group_name_H-M   'P 1'
#
loop_
_entity.id
_entity.type
_entity.pdbx_description
1 polymer ?
#
loop_
_entity_poly.entity_id
_entity_poly.type
_entity_poly.pdbx_seq_one_letter_code
_entity_poly.pdbx_strand_id
1 'polypeptide(L)'
;DELLELVIRRHLGLPWNICRTSRLLIRELTADDAGYIPEEEYGPQEAIFRSGETLELYRRNQYGFYEYGTWALVRREDQVLVGLAGVSNPRLAGEMEDCLDSLGQSVPWLELGYHIFLPYRQRGYCAEAVAAIADYSHEVLGVRLCALIRRENQASRRVAEGLGMTCLMETDIQSFEGQLLYGESPV
;
A
#
# COMPACT_ATOMS: atom_id res chain seq x y z
N ASP A 1 6.30 -20.80 15.77
CA ASP A 1 7.09 -20.66 14.55
C ASP A 1 6.23 -19.94 13.50
N GLU A 2 6.47 -18.62 13.36
CA GLU A 2 5.66 -17.67 12.60
C GLU A 2 5.57 -18.04 11.10
N LEU A 3 6.69 -18.54 10.54
CA LEU A 3 6.74 -18.99 9.15
C LEU A 3 5.80 -20.19 8.91
N LEU A 4 5.76 -21.14 9.84
CA LEU A 4 4.87 -22.29 9.74
C LEU A 4 3.40 -21.86 9.83
N GLU A 5 3.08 -20.93 10.71
CA GLU A 5 1.74 -20.36 10.82
C GLU A 5 1.32 -19.65 9.54
N LEU A 6 2.21 -18.83 8.95
CA LEU A 6 1.97 -18.16 7.66
C LEU A 6 1.65 -19.16 6.55
N VAL A 7 2.45 -20.22 6.42
CA VAL A 7 2.25 -21.26 5.40
C VAL A 7 0.91 -21.99 5.61
N ILE A 8 0.59 -22.36 6.85
CA ILE A 8 -0.68 -23.01 7.20
C ILE A 8 -1.86 -22.10 6.88
N ARG A 9 -1.82 -20.83 7.28
CA ARG A 9 -2.90 -19.88 7.01
C ARG A 9 -3.14 -19.70 5.51
N ARG A 10 -2.09 -19.53 4.72
CA ARG A 10 -2.20 -19.42 3.27
C ARG A 10 -2.76 -20.69 2.63
N HIS A 11 -2.33 -21.86 3.10
CA HIS A 11 -2.87 -23.15 2.63
C HIS A 11 -4.38 -23.31 2.94
N LEU A 12 -4.81 -22.81 4.08
CA LEU A 12 -6.23 -22.82 4.47
C LEU A 12 -7.05 -21.66 3.87
N GLY A 13 -6.46 -20.82 3.01
CA GLY A 13 -7.13 -19.64 2.44
C GLY A 13 -7.35 -18.51 3.46
N LEU A 14 -6.78 -18.61 4.65
CA LEU A 14 -6.89 -17.58 5.69
C LEU A 14 -5.90 -16.44 5.41
N PRO A 15 -6.30 -15.18 5.67
CA PRO A 15 -5.41 -14.05 5.48
C PRO A 15 -4.32 -14.01 6.55
N TRP A 16 -3.12 -13.56 6.15
CA TRP A 16 -2.10 -13.17 7.11
C TRP A 16 -2.36 -11.76 7.64
N ASN A 17 -2.16 -11.57 8.93
CA ASN A 17 -2.24 -10.27 9.56
C ASN A 17 -0.89 -9.57 9.45
N ILE A 18 -0.84 -8.46 8.74
CA ILE A 18 0.38 -7.67 8.53
C ILE A 18 0.71 -6.89 9.81
N CYS A 19 -0.23 -6.06 10.25
CA CYS A 19 -0.09 -5.30 11.48
C CYS A 19 -1.45 -4.92 12.07
N ARG A 20 -1.42 -4.49 13.32
CA ARG A 20 -2.62 -4.08 14.06
C ARG A 20 -2.36 -2.73 14.72
N THR A 21 -3.31 -1.81 14.54
CA THR A 21 -3.31 -0.51 15.18
C THR A 21 -4.38 -0.42 16.29
N SER A 22 -4.59 0.75 16.83
CA SER A 22 -5.68 0.97 17.81
C SER A 22 -7.07 0.67 17.22
N ARG A 23 -7.32 1.07 15.95
CA ARG A 23 -8.63 0.97 15.30
C ARG A 23 -8.67 0.03 14.11
N LEU A 24 -7.53 -0.34 13.54
CA LEU A 24 -7.45 -1.12 12.31
C LEU A 24 -6.73 -2.46 12.51
N LEU A 25 -7.18 -3.44 11.75
CA LEU A 25 -6.45 -4.64 11.40
C LEU A 25 -6.05 -4.53 9.93
N ILE A 26 -4.76 -4.59 9.64
CA ILE A 26 -4.22 -4.60 8.29
C ILE A 26 -3.85 -6.04 7.98
N ARG A 27 -4.47 -6.61 6.95
CA ARG A 27 -4.31 -8.02 6.59
C ARG A 27 -4.29 -8.23 5.09
N GLU A 28 -3.83 -9.39 4.66
CA GLU A 28 -4.00 -9.83 3.28
C GLU A 28 -5.48 -9.77 2.87
N LEU A 29 -5.73 -9.43 1.60
CA LEU A 29 -7.06 -9.53 1.00
C LEU A 29 -7.48 -11.00 0.94
N THR A 30 -8.79 -11.25 0.96
CA THR A 30 -9.40 -12.57 0.74
C THR A 30 -10.36 -12.51 -0.45
N ALA A 31 -10.74 -13.66 -0.98
CA ALA A 31 -11.74 -13.73 -2.06
C ALA A 31 -13.06 -13.04 -1.69
N ASP A 32 -13.45 -13.12 -0.42
CA ASP A 32 -14.69 -12.52 0.08
C ASP A 32 -14.66 -10.98 0.07
N ASP A 33 -13.48 -10.37 0.13
CA ASP A 33 -13.35 -8.91 0.12
C ASP A 33 -13.86 -8.27 -1.18
N ALA A 34 -13.88 -9.01 -2.30
CA ALA A 34 -14.36 -8.51 -3.59
C ALA A 34 -15.79 -7.92 -3.50
N GLY A 35 -16.65 -8.53 -2.67
CA GLY A 35 -18.03 -8.05 -2.49
C GLY A 35 -18.17 -6.79 -1.65
N TYR A 36 -17.09 -6.32 -1.02
CA TYR A 36 -17.09 -5.16 -0.13
C TYR A 36 -16.28 -3.97 -0.67
N ILE A 37 -15.58 -4.14 -1.79
CA ILE A 37 -14.85 -3.05 -2.43
C ILE A 37 -15.79 -2.35 -3.41
N PRO A 38 -16.09 -1.04 -3.22
CA PRO A 38 -16.98 -0.31 -4.11
C PRO A 38 -16.39 -0.19 -5.52
N GLU A 39 -17.19 -0.50 -6.55
CA GLU A 39 -16.72 -0.47 -7.94
C GLU A 39 -16.22 0.90 -8.37
N GLU A 40 -16.91 1.96 -7.95
CA GLU A 40 -16.57 3.36 -8.22
C GLU A 40 -15.26 3.79 -7.54
N GLU A 41 -14.75 2.99 -6.62
CA GLU A 41 -13.53 3.26 -5.87
C GLU A 41 -12.38 2.32 -6.24
N TYR A 42 -12.55 1.51 -7.30
CA TYR A 42 -11.47 0.71 -7.84
C TYR A 42 -10.32 1.61 -8.29
N GLY A 43 -9.22 1.45 -8.23
CA GLY A 43 -8.12 2.28 -8.71
C GLY A 43 -7.44 1.64 -9.92
N PRO A 44 -6.17 1.92 -10.10
CA PRO A 44 -5.37 1.35 -11.19
C PRO A 44 -5.34 -0.19 -11.21
N GLN A 45 -5.70 -0.83 -10.10
CA GLN A 45 -5.76 -2.30 -9.96
C GLN A 45 -7.19 -2.84 -10.05
N GLU A 46 -8.09 -2.13 -10.68
CA GLU A 46 -9.51 -2.48 -10.82
C GLU A 46 -9.76 -3.97 -11.12
N ALA A 47 -8.97 -4.54 -12.02
CA ALA A 47 -9.15 -5.93 -12.45
C ALA A 47 -9.05 -6.96 -11.30
N ILE A 48 -8.22 -6.73 -10.30
CA ILE A 48 -8.06 -7.66 -9.17
C ILE A 48 -9.24 -7.64 -8.21
N PHE A 49 -10.02 -6.56 -8.20
CA PHE A 49 -11.14 -6.38 -7.25
C PHE A 49 -12.49 -6.82 -7.81
N ARG A 50 -12.56 -7.22 -9.08
CA ARG A 50 -13.82 -7.56 -9.76
C ARG A 50 -14.48 -8.82 -9.25
N SER A 51 -13.71 -9.78 -8.75
CA SER A 51 -14.26 -11.04 -8.26
C SER A 51 -13.37 -11.70 -7.22
N GLY A 52 -13.94 -12.61 -6.45
CA GLY A 52 -13.19 -13.45 -5.54
C GLY A 52 -12.12 -14.30 -6.23
N GLU A 53 -12.37 -14.73 -7.48
CA GLU A 53 -11.39 -15.50 -8.27
C GLU A 53 -10.16 -14.67 -8.62
N THR A 54 -10.35 -13.41 -9.05
CA THR A 54 -9.24 -12.51 -9.36
C THR A 54 -8.45 -12.11 -8.12
N LEU A 55 -9.12 -11.94 -6.98
CA LEU A 55 -8.46 -11.72 -5.70
C LEU A 55 -7.66 -12.94 -5.23
N GLU A 56 -8.21 -14.14 -5.40
CA GLU A 56 -7.47 -15.37 -5.03
C GLU A 56 -6.23 -15.56 -5.91
N LEU A 57 -6.34 -15.26 -7.20
CA LEU A 57 -5.19 -15.27 -8.11
C LEU A 57 -4.13 -14.24 -7.69
N TYR A 58 -4.58 -13.03 -7.32
CA TYR A 58 -3.70 -11.99 -6.78
C TYR A 58 -2.98 -12.45 -5.51
N ARG A 59 -3.70 -13.03 -4.54
CA ARG A 59 -3.12 -13.55 -3.30
C ARG A 59 -2.01 -14.56 -3.57
N ARG A 60 -2.29 -15.53 -4.43
CA ARG A 60 -1.33 -16.60 -4.77
C ARG A 60 -0.07 -16.07 -5.46
N ASN A 61 -0.24 -15.14 -6.38
CA ASN A 61 0.86 -14.59 -7.16
C ASN A 61 1.61 -13.49 -6.42
N GLN A 62 0.89 -12.60 -5.74
CA GLN A 62 1.50 -11.44 -5.09
C GLN A 62 2.05 -11.80 -3.71
N TYR A 63 1.21 -12.19 -2.78
CA TYR A 63 1.68 -12.49 -1.42
C TYR A 63 2.52 -13.78 -1.36
N GLY A 64 2.19 -14.77 -2.20
CA GLY A 64 2.95 -16.02 -2.26
C GLY A 64 4.36 -15.87 -2.79
N PHE A 65 4.64 -14.82 -3.56
CA PHE A 65 5.94 -14.60 -4.20
C PHE A 65 6.73 -13.43 -3.58
N TYR A 66 6.05 -12.28 -3.34
CA TYR A 66 6.72 -11.07 -2.87
C TYR A 66 6.56 -10.81 -1.37
N GLU A 67 5.61 -11.49 -0.70
CA GLU A 67 5.24 -11.27 0.71
C GLU A 67 4.65 -9.89 1.03
N TYR A 68 4.50 -9.01 0.03
CA TYR A 68 3.86 -7.72 0.13
C TYR A 68 2.86 -7.48 -1.00
N GLY A 69 2.06 -6.44 -0.89
CA GLY A 69 1.05 -6.06 -1.88
C GLY A 69 0.03 -5.08 -1.31
N THR A 70 -1.13 -5.03 -1.94
CA THR A 70 -2.28 -4.27 -1.45
C THR A 70 -3.00 -5.07 -0.37
N TRP A 71 -3.19 -4.48 0.80
CA TRP A 71 -3.82 -5.09 1.97
C TRP A 71 -5.17 -4.47 2.28
N ALA A 72 -6.03 -5.24 2.93
CA ALA A 72 -7.30 -4.81 3.47
C ALA A 72 -7.10 -4.00 4.76
N LEU A 73 -7.75 -2.83 4.84
CA LEU A 73 -7.87 -2.05 6.05
C LEU A 73 -9.21 -2.35 6.71
N VAL A 74 -9.22 -3.17 7.74
CA VAL A 74 -10.43 -3.63 8.41
C VAL A 74 -10.58 -2.92 9.75
N ARG A 75 -11.71 -2.25 9.96
CA ARG A 75 -12.02 -1.61 11.23
C ARG A 75 -12.29 -2.68 12.29
N ARG A 76 -11.58 -2.59 13.41
CA ARG A 76 -11.60 -3.64 14.45
C ARG A 76 -12.92 -3.72 15.21
N GLU A 77 -13.61 -2.60 15.35
CA GLU A 77 -14.85 -2.49 16.13
C GLU A 77 -15.97 -3.37 15.55
N ASP A 78 -16.13 -3.41 14.25
CA ASP A 78 -17.25 -4.04 13.54
C ASP A 78 -16.82 -4.89 12.33
N GLN A 79 -15.52 -5.09 12.15
CA GLN A 79 -14.94 -5.89 11.06
C GLN A 79 -15.25 -5.37 9.64
N VAL A 80 -15.56 -4.10 9.51
CA VAL A 80 -15.86 -3.46 8.22
C VAL A 80 -14.58 -3.13 7.46
N LEU A 81 -14.54 -3.47 6.17
CA LEU A 81 -13.50 -3.06 5.24
C LEU A 81 -13.67 -1.55 4.93
N VAL A 82 -12.72 -0.73 5.35
CA VAL A 82 -12.81 0.74 5.23
C VAL A 82 -11.91 1.31 4.16
N GLY A 83 -11.05 0.52 3.58
CA GLY A 83 -10.11 0.94 2.55
C GLY A 83 -9.06 -0.11 2.24
N LEU A 84 -8.13 0.29 1.40
CA LEU A 84 -6.99 -0.51 0.96
C LEU A 84 -5.73 0.30 1.12
N ALA A 85 -4.64 -0.34 1.52
CA ALA A 85 -3.31 0.26 1.47
C ALA A 85 -2.25 -0.84 1.35
N GLY A 86 -1.06 -0.48 0.93
CA GLY A 86 0.01 -1.47 0.82
C GLY A 86 1.21 -0.93 0.09
N VAL A 87 2.11 -1.81 -0.26
CA VAL A 87 3.33 -1.48 -0.98
C VAL A 87 3.49 -2.34 -2.23
N SER A 88 4.08 -1.76 -3.25
CA SER A 88 4.33 -2.42 -4.55
C SER A 88 5.67 -1.98 -5.12
N ASN A 89 6.16 -2.71 -6.13
CA ASN A 89 7.31 -2.24 -6.88
C ASN A 89 6.98 -0.88 -7.51
N PRO A 90 7.84 0.13 -7.35
CA PRO A 90 7.59 1.45 -7.90
C PRO A 90 7.48 1.39 -9.44
N ARG A 91 6.49 2.06 -9.98
CA ARG A 91 6.34 2.22 -11.43
C ARG A 91 6.96 3.54 -11.87
N LEU A 92 8.27 3.57 -11.82
CA LEU A 92 9.04 4.75 -12.17
C LEU A 92 9.61 4.62 -13.59
N ALA A 93 10.09 5.72 -14.15
CA ALA A 93 10.80 5.75 -15.43
C ALA A 93 11.78 6.93 -15.46
N GLY A 94 12.94 6.70 -16.11
CA GLY A 94 13.91 7.75 -16.37
C GLY A 94 14.35 8.51 -15.14
N GLU A 95 14.17 9.83 -15.15
CA GLU A 95 14.63 10.74 -14.09
C GLU A 95 14.12 10.40 -12.69
N MET A 96 12.96 9.74 -12.57
CA MET A 96 12.45 9.29 -11.26
C MET A 96 13.28 8.14 -10.69
N GLU A 97 13.67 7.17 -11.52
CA GLU A 97 14.56 6.07 -11.12
C GLU A 97 15.92 6.65 -10.73
N ASP A 98 16.49 7.51 -11.58
CA ASP A 98 17.76 8.19 -11.30
C ASP A 98 17.71 9.00 -10.00
N CYS A 99 16.57 9.64 -9.72
CA CYS A 99 16.37 10.40 -8.48
C CYS A 99 16.46 9.49 -7.24
N LEU A 100 15.72 8.36 -7.23
CA LEU A 100 15.77 7.42 -6.11
C LEU A 100 17.15 6.75 -5.99
N ASP A 101 17.77 6.40 -7.11
CA ASP A 101 19.11 5.80 -7.15
C ASP A 101 20.17 6.73 -6.56
N SER A 102 20.04 8.04 -6.80
CA SER A 102 20.95 9.06 -6.23
C SER A 102 20.91 9.14 -4.70
N LEU A 103 19.80 8.71 -4.09
CA LEU A 103 19.62 8.68 -2.63
C LEU A 103 20.19 7.41 -1.97
N GLY A 104 20.79 6.51 -2.75
CA GLY A 104 21.46 5.30 -2.31
C GLY A 104 20.74 4.02 -2.73
N GLN A 105 21.54 3.06 -3.21
CA GLN A 105 21.06 1.77 -3.73
C GLN A 105 21.14 0.62 -2.71
N SER A 106 21.54 0.89 -1.47
CA SER A 106 21.77 -0.16 -0.47
C SER A 106 20.48 -0.80 0.07
N VAL A 107 19.35 -0.12 -0.09
CA VAL A 107 18.05 -0.58 0.39
C VAL A 107 17.02 -0.37 -0.73
N PRO A 108 16.24 -1.38 -1.10
CA PRO A 108 15.26 -1.26 -2.17
C PRO A 108 14.13 -0.29 -1.80
N TRP A 109 13.54 0.32 -2.81
CA TRP A 109 12.39 1.19 -2.69
C TRP A 109 11.11 0.44 -3.03
N LEU A 110 10.06 0.65 -2.23
CA LEU A 110 8.70 0.27 -2.60
C LEU A 110 7.79 1.51 -2.63
N GLU A 111 6.81 1.48 -3.51
CA GLU A 111 5.79 2.53 -3.64
C GLU A 111 4.65 2.25 -2.67
N LEU A 112 4.41 3.20 -1.75
CA LEU A 112 3.31 3.18 -0.81
C LEU A 112 2.04 3.69 -1.48
N GLY A 113 1.02 2.85 -1.56
CA GLY A 113 -0.31 3.20 -2.05
C GLY A 113 -1.36 3.09 -0.94
N TYR A 114 -2.36 3.97 -0.97
CA TYR A 114 -3.46 3.96 0.01
C TYR A 114 -4.73 4.58 -0.55
N HIS A 115 -5.86 4.02 -0.16
CA HIS A 115 -7.18 4.49 -0.52
C HIS A 115 -8.19 4.16 0.58
N ILE A 116 -8.82 5.20 1.14
CA ILE A 116 -9.93 5.04 2.09
C ILE A 116 -11.23 5.24 1.34
N PHE A 117 -12.16 4.30 1.48
CA PHE A 117 -13.46 4.39 0.84
C PHE A 117 -14.25 5.59 1.32
N LEU A 118 -15.01 6.20 0.42
CA LEU A 118 -15.66 7.48 0.62
C LEU A 118 -16.42 7.62 1.96
N PRO A 119 -17.21 6.64 2.43
CA PRO A 119 -17.94 6.74 3.70
C PRO A 119 -17.06 6.81 4.95
N TYR A 120 -15.76 6.47 4.82
CA TYR A 120 -14.83 6.34 5.96
C TYR A 120 -13.72 7.38 5.94
N ARG A 121 -13.70 8.29 4.97
CA ARG A 121 -12.72 9.38 4.87
C ARG A 121 -12.84 10.39 6.00
N GLN A 122 -11.80 11.19 6.18
CA GLN A 122 -11.71 12.28 7.17
C GLN A 122 -11.83 11.81 8.63
N ARG A 123 -11.54 10.53 8.90
CA ARG A 123 -11.56 9.94 10.26
C ARG A 123 -10.17 9.55 10.77
N GLY A 124 -9.11 9.89 10.02
CA GLY A 124 -7.72 9.60 10.39
C GLY A 124 -7.27 8.16 10.09
N TYR A 125 -8.11 7.32 9.50
CA TYR A 125 -7.75 5.92 9.18
C TYR A 125 -6.55 5.81 8.24
N CYS A 126 -6.46 6.70 7.25
CA CYS A 126 -5.34 6.70 6.31
C CYS A 126 -4.01 6.89 7.03
N ALA A 127 -3.87 7.97 7.79
CA ALA A 127 -2.64 8.28 8.53
C ALA A 127 -2.26 7.16 9.50
N GLU A 128 -3.24 6.59 10.20
CA GLU A 128 -3.03 5.47 11.13
C GLU A 128 -2.53 4.21 10.40
N ALA A 129 -3.15 3.87 9.25
CA ALA A 129 -2.77 2.71 8.47
C ALA A 129 -1.38 2.85 7.86
N VAL A 130 -1.09 3.99 7.22
CA VAL A 130 0.20 4.16 6.52
C VAL A 130 1.38 4.25 7.49
N ALA A 131 1.18 4.79 8.71
CA ALA A 131 2.21 4.78 9.75
C ALA A 131 2.58 3.34 10.13
N ALA A 132 1.59 2.49 10.40
CA ALA A 132 1.84 1.09 10.72
C ALA A 132 2.43 0.29 9.55
N ILE A 133 2.05 0.61 8.31
CA ILE A 133 2.62 0.00 7.11
C ILE A 133 4.08 0.46 6.91
N ALA A 134 4.39 1.72 7.20
CA ALA A 134 5.76 2.22 7.13
C ALA A 134 6.67 1.51 8.14
N ASP A 135 6.24 1.38 9.39
CA ASP A 135 6.97 0.62 10.42
C ASP A 135 7.22 -0.83 9.95
N TYR A 136 6.18 -1.51 9.47
CA TYR A 136 6.30 -2.87 8.92
C TYR A 136 7.27 -2.94 7.74
N SER A 137 7.21 -1.97 6.84
CA SER A 137 8.08 -1.93 5.65
C SER A 137 9.55 -1.77 6.02
N HIS A 138 9.84 -0.95 7.04
CA HIS A 138 11.21 -0.74 7.52
C HIS A 138 11.71 -1.93 8.34
N GLU A 139 10.92 -2.40 9.29
CA GLU A 139 11.37 -3.40 10.27
C GLU A 139 11.35 -4.83 9.73
N VAL A 140 10.36 -5.16 8.90
CA VAL A 140 10.13 -6.53 8.41
C VAL A 140 10.60 -6.71 6.97
N LEU A 141 10.23 -5.79 6.07
CA LEU A 141 10.63 -5.90 4.66
C LEU A 141 12.03 -5.33 4.40
N GLY A 142 12.55 -4.46 5.27
CA GLY A 142 13.86 -3.83 5.12
C GLY A 142 13.94 -2.92 3.90
N VAL A 143 12.88 -2.18 3.60
CA VAL A 143 12.75 -1.33 2.41
C VAL A 143 12.55 0.13 2.78
N ARG A 144 12.82 1.03 1.84
CA ARG A 144 12.46 2.46 1.90
C ARG A 144 11.17 2.69 1.11
N LEU A 145 10.46 3.75 1.50
CA LEU A 145 9.17 4.06 0.86
C LEU A 145 9.26 5.31 0.00
N CYS A 146 8.65 5.21 -1.19
CA CYS A 146 8.31 6.35 -2.04
C CYS A 146 6.81 6.36 -2.33
N ALA A 147 6.30 7.44 -2.89
CA ALA A 147 4.91 7.55 -3.33
C ALA A 147 4.79 8.46 -4.54
N LEU A 148 3.97 8.08 -5.51
CA LEU A 148 3.57 8.91 -6.63
C LEU A 148 2.24 9.59 -6.31
N ILE A 149 2.24 10.89 -6.21
CA ILE A 149 1.07 11.66 -5.77
C ILE A 149 0.76 12.74 -6.79
N ARG A 150 -0.48 12.81 -7.26
CA ARG A 150 -0.91 13.91 -8.12
C ARG A 150 -0.78 15.24 -7.40
N ARG A 151 -0.29 16.27 -8.09
CA ARG A 151 -0.04 17.61 -7.55
C ARG A 151 -1.26 18.19 -6.84
N GLU A 152 -2.44 18.00 -7.41
CA GLU A 152 -3.72 18.49 -6.86
C GLU A 152 -4.22 17.67 -5.67
N ASN A 153 -3.69 16.46 -5.44
CA ASN A 153 -4.14 15.59 -4.33
C ASN A 153 -3.49 16.00 -3.00
N GLN A 154 -3.94 17.15 -2.47
CA GLN A 154 -3.42 17.68 -1.21
C GLN A 154 -3.65 16.74 -0.02
N ALA A 155 -4.69 15.90 -0.05
CA ALA A 155 -4.94 14.95 1.02
C ALA A 155 -3.83 13.89 1.10
N SER A 156 -3.46 13.27 -0.03
CA SER A 156 -2.36 12.32 -0.10
C SER A 156 -1.01 12.95 0.22
N ARG A 157 -0.77 14.19 -0.25
CA ARG A 157 0.46 14.94 0.08
C ARG A 157 0.63 15.10 1.58
N ARG A 158 -0.42 15.54 2.30
CA ARG A 158 -0.38 15.67 3.78
C ARG A 158 -0.12 14.35 4.48
N VAL A 159 -0.63 13.25 3.94
CA VAL A 159 -0.37 11.90 4.49
C VAL A 159 1.10 11.53 4.34
N ALA A 160 1.68 11.71 3.14
CA ALA A 160 3.09 11.44 2.88
C ALA A 160 4.01 12.34 3.74
N GLU A 161 3.70 13.63 3.80
CA GLU A 161 4.44 14.61 4.64
C GLU A 161 4.34 14.25 6.14
N GLY A 162 3.19 13.73 6.58
CA GLY A 162 2.99 13.23 7.95
C GLY A 162 3.83 12.00 8.29
N LEU A 163 4.28 11.23 7.30
CA LEU A 163 5.26 10.15 7.44
C LEU A 163 6.72 10.64 7.40
N GLY A 164 6.95 11.94 7.24
CA GLY A 164 8.30 12.49 7.06
C GLY A 164 8.84 12.41 5.62
N MET A 165 8.02 12.00 4.67
CA MET A 165 8.41 12.03 3.26
C MET A 165 8.48 13.47 2.74
N THR A 166 9.42 13.71 1.83
CA THR A 166 9.58 15.00 1.16
C THR A 166 9.34 14.85 -0.34
N CYS A 167 8.87 15.91 -0.98
CA CYS A 167 8.79 15.95 -2.44
C CYS A 167 10.20 15.99 -3.02
N LEU A 168 10.61 14.91 -3.66
CA LEU A 168 11.95 14.74 -4.24
C LEU A 168 12.02 15.39 -5.61
N MET A 169 10.97 15.23 -6.42
CA MET A 169 10.88 15.85 -7.73
C MET A 169 9.44 15.96 -8.21
N GLU A 170 9.26 16.87 -9.12
CA GLU A 170 8.09 16.98 -9.98
C GLU A 170 8.48 16.53 -11.37
N THR A 171 7.66 15.68 -11.99
CA THR A 171 7.97 15.13 -13.29
C THR A 171 7.16 15.78 -14.41
N ASP A 172 7.83 16.12 -15.49
CA ASP A 172 7.24 16.54 -16.76
C ASP A 172 7.16 15.36 -17.76
N ILE A 173 7.52 14.15 -17.34
CA ILE A 173 7.41 12.96 -18.18
C ILE A 173 5.95 12.75 -18.55
N GLN A 174 5.65 12.66 -19.85
CA GLN A 174 4.29 12.63 -20.40
C GLN A 174 3.38 11.56 -19.78
N SER A 175 3.94 10.39 -19.41
CA SER A 175 3.19 9.32 -18.74
C SER A 175 2.92 9.57 -17.25
N PHE A 176 3.57 10.56 -16.65
CA PHE A 176 3.46 10.93 -15.22
C PHE A 176 3.11 12.41 -15.02
N GLU A 177 2.60 13.06 -16.07
CA GLU A 177 2.26 14.49 -16.04
C GLU A 177 1.40 14.85 -14.81
N GLY A 178 1.81 15.88 -14.08
CA GLY A 178 1.14 16.34 -12.88
C GLY A 178 1.35 15.45 -11.65
N GLN A 179 2.29 14.51 -11.67
CA GLN A 179 2.66 13.71 -10.50
C GLN A 179 3.92 14.25 -9.83
N LEU A 180 3.95 14.10 -8.51
CA LEU A 180 5.07 14.40 -7.65
C LEU A 180 5.61 13.09 -7.09
N LEU A 181 6.92 12.91 -7.14
CA LEU A 181 7.60 11.81 -6.44
C LEU A 181 7.92 12.27 -5.02
N TYR A 182 7.31 11.62 -4.05
CA TYR A 182 7.65 11.72 -2.65
C TYR A 182 8.55 10.55 -2.24
N GLY A 183 9.46 10.79 -1.33
CA GLY A 183 10.31 9.74 -0.77
C GLY A 183 10.83 10.10 0.60
N GLU A 184 11.33 9.10 1.29
CA GLU A 184 11.98 9.24 2.59
C GLU A 184 13.36 9.87 2.42
N SER A 185 13.71 10.76 3.33
CA SER A 185 15.06 11.33 3.37
C SER A 185 16.10 10.25 3.65
N PRO A 186 17.32 10.35 3.11
CA PRO A 186 18.43 9.51 3.55
C PRO A 186 18.64 9.66 5.07
N VAL A 187 18.76 8.54 5.76
CA VAL A 187 19.17 8.52 7.18
C VAL A 187 20.66 8.71 7.28
#